data_67e0952a826afe42447603dfe17addfb
#
_entry.id   67e0952a826afe42447603dfe17addfb
#
_cell.length_a   1.000
_cell.length_b   1.000
_cell.length_c   1.000
_cell.angle_alpha   90.00
_cell.angle_beta   90.00
_cell.angle_gamma   90.00
#
_symmetry.space_group_name_H-M   'P 1'
#
loop_
_entity.id
_entity.type
_entity.pdbx_description
1 polymer ?
#
loop_
_entity_poly.entity_id
_entity_poly.type
_entity_poly.pdbx_seq_one_letter_code
_entity_poly.pdbx_strand_id
1 'polypeptide(L)'
;MNTKFFTFLSIAMLGFGSLSAQSTAGYIFTLPQAIDYAFKNQAAVLNAQIEEQIAKNTVKQTTGIGLPQVSGSFSFQDFLKLPTSLLPGEFFGDPAGTYKPVQFGVKYQSVLGLEASQLLFDGSYLVGLQAAKTFKELSIRNSKRTKIETAVAVSKAYYSVLVSNEQLGLLDANLVRLHKSLHDIEAYYKNGLVEKVDVDRLQVLTNNLETERENVVRLLALNTNLLKFQMGMPIENKLTLSDSIIALSLTADVLVADSLAYKNRVEFSLGQTQKKLNELNLKRYKSEFLPSIVAFGGTSNSYQNNSFSQLFSQYYPTSLVGLRLSVPIISGGQRIYKIKNARLEVQKSANDLANLQNGINLEINQAKTNFLNGLQSLENQKRNMELSKEVLRISKVKYEQGVGSSLEVTAAETSLKESQNNYINALYESLINKVNLDRALGRINY
;
A
#
# COMPACT_ATOMS: atom_id res chain seq x y z
N MET A 1 22.41 18.16 60.82
CA MET A 1 21.36 19.12 61.28
C MET A 1 21.00 19.94 60.05
N ASN A 2 19.90 19.68 59.46
CA ASN A 2 18.93 20.49 58.79
C ASN A 2 18.21 19.70 57.70
N THR A 3 17.11 19.14 58.11
CA THR A 3 16.01 18.60 57.32
C THR A 3 15.32 19.75 56.57
N LYS A 4 15.11 19.65 55.26
CA LYS A 4 14.10 20.43 54.54
C LYS A 4 13.17 19.48 53.82
N PHE A 5 11.98 19.48 54.37
CA PHE A 5 10.73 18.90 53.91
C PHE A 5 10.42 19.18 52.43
N PHE A 6 10.15 18.15 51.66
CA PHE A 6 9.47 18.24 50.39
C PHE A 6 7.96 18.17 50.63
N THR A 7 7.29 19.32 50.54
CA THR A 7 5.85 19.44 50.49
C THR A 7 5.36 19.16 49.08
N PHE A 8 4.73 18.02 48.85
CA PHE A 8 3.99 17.70 47.63
C PHE A 8 2.67 18.46 47.63
N LEU A 9 2.56 19.50 46.82
CA LEU A 9 1.32 20.23 46.59
C LEU A 9 0.56 19.52 45.45
N SER A 10 -0.47 18.75 45.81
CA SER A 10 -1.42 18.12 44.90
C SER A 10 -2.35 19.19 44.31
N ILE A 11 -2.07 19.68 43.13
CA ILE A 11 -3.02 20.47 42.34
C ILE A 11 -3.89 19.51 41.54
N ALA A 12 -5.13 19.28 42.03
CA ALA A 12 -6.19 18.66 41.27
C ALA A 12 -6.62 19.62 40.15
N MET A 13 -6.08 19.50 38.94
CA MET A 13 -6.62 20.12 37.73
C MET A 13 -7.89 19.35 37.35
N LEU A 14 -9.04 19.91 37.67
CA LEU A 14 -10.31 19.59 37.00
C LEU A 14 -10.17 19.98 35.51
N GLY A 15 -9.75 19.04 34.71
CA GLY A 15 -9.81 19.15 33.26
C GLY A 15 -11.26 19.15 32.82
N PHE A 16 -11.81 20.33 32.52
CA PHE A 16 -12.99 20.47 31.67
C PHE A 16 -12.60 19.89 30.32
N GLY A 17 -12.92 18.61 30.11
CA GLY A 17 -12.92 18.01 28.79
C GLY A 17 -13.94 18.77 27.95
N SER A 18 -13.44 19.69 27.11
CA SER A 18 -14.20 20.20 25.98
C SER A 18 -14.60 18.99 25.15
N LEU A 19 -15.83 18.49 25.30
CA LEU A 19 -16.46 17.70 24.26
C LEU A 19 -16.52 18.61 23.02
N SER A 20 -15.50 18.49 22.17
CA SER A 20 -15.59 18.99 20.82
C SER A 20 -16.73 18.18 20.18
N ALA A 21 -17.92 18.79 20.16
CA ALA A 21 -18.98 18.32 19.27
C ALA A 21 -18.35 18.26 17.88
N GLN A 22 -18.05 17.07 17.41
CA GLN A 22 -17.67 16.83 16.02
C GLN A 22 -18.85 17.34 15.19
N SER A 23 -18.72 18.58 14.70
CA SER A 23 -19.62 19.08 13.67
C SER A 23 -19.52 18.06 12.55
N THR A 24 -20.61 17.36 12.25
CA THR A 24 -20.78 16.52 11.08
C THR A 24 -20.79 17.43 9.85
N ALA A 25 -19.64 18.05 9.56
CA ALA A 25 -19.45 18.82 8.35
C ALA A 25 -19.70 17.86 7.18
N GLY A 26 -20.72 18.12 6.38
CA GLY A 26 -20.98 17.35 5.18
C GLY A 26 -19.83 17.63 4.20
N TYR A 27 -19.10 16.59 3.84
CA TYR A 27 -18.04 16.69 2.81
C TYR A 27 -18.67 16.61 1.44
N ILE A 28 -18.34 17.56 0.56
CA ILE A 28 -18.74 17.57 -0.85
C ILE A 28 -17.48 17.42 -1.68
N PHE A 29 -17.39 16.38 -2.49
CA PHE A 29 -16.19 16.10 -3.29
C PHE A 29 -16.51 15.93 -4.78
N THR A 30 -15.63 16.48 -5.61
CA THR A 30 -15.40 16.03 -6.99
C THR A 30 -14.47 14.81 -7.00
N LEU A 31 -14.38 14.08 -8.12
CA LEU A 31 -13.46 12.94 -8.22
C LEU A 31 -12.00 13.31 -7.91
N PRO A 32 -11.39 14.40 -8.45
CA PRO A 32 -10.04 14.78 -8.08
C PRO A 32 -9.87 15.07 -6.59
N GLN A 33 -10.85 15.74 -5.97
CA GLN A 33 -10.82 16.05 -4.53
C GLN A 33 -10.93 14.78 -3.66
N ALA A 34 -11.72 13.78 -4.09
CA ALA A 34 -11.83 12.50 -3.42
C ALA A 34 -10.49 11.73 -3.47
N ILE A 35 -9.79 11.76 -4.62
CA ILE A 35 -8.46 11.16 -4.78
C ILE A 35 -7.42 11.89 -3.91
N ASP A 36 -7.41 13.22 -3.90
CA ASP A 36 -6.50 14.01 -3.06
C ASP A 36 -6.72 13.76 -1.56
N TYR A 37 -7.99 13.62 -1.16
CA TYR A 37 -8.31 13.23 0.21
C TYR A 37 -7.77 11.84 0.56
N ALA A 38 -7.94 10.87 -0.34
CA ALA A 38 -7.42 9.51 -0.16
C ALA A 38 -5.89 9.49 -0.04
N PHE A 39 -5.15 10.31 -0.80
CA PHE A 39 -3.69 10.39 -0.68
C PHE A 39 -3.20 10.90 0.67
N LYS A 40 -4.04 11.64 1.39
CA LYS A 40 -3.73 12.19 2.72
C LYS A 40 -4.21 11.32 3.87
N ASN A 41 -5.19 10.43 3.64
CA ASN A 41 -5.87 9.73 4.73
C ASN A 41 -5.89 8.20 4.58
N GLN A 42 -5.73 7.66 3.35
CA GLN A 42 -5.79 6.22 3.14
C GLN A 42 -4.54 5.55 3.73
N ALA A 43 -4.77 4.58 4.63
CA ALA A 43 -3.70 3.90 5.37
C ALA A 43 -2.63 3.27 4.45
N ALA A 44 -3.02 2.70 3.31
CA ALA A 44 -2.08 2.13 2.36
C ALA A 44 -1.09 3.17 1.82
N VAL A 45 -1.55 4.40 1.54
CA VAL A 45 -0.70 5.51 1.05
C VAL A 45 0.20 6.03 2.17
N LEU A 46 -0.35 6.21 3.38
CA LEU A 46 0.41 6.65 4.55
C LEU A 46 1.51 5.64 4.89
N ASN A 47 1.20 4.35 4.91
CA ASN A 47 2.18 3.30 5.14
C ASN A 47 3.27 3.28 4.05
N ALA A 48 2.90 3.45 2.78
CA ALA A 48 3.88 3.53 1.70
C ALA A 48 4.83 4.74 1.84
N GLN A 49 4.34 5.87 2.36
CA GLN A 49 5.19 7.03 2.69
C GLN A 49 6.11 6.76 3.88
N ILE A 50 5.64 6.03 4.89
CA ILE A 50 6.46 5.57 6.02
C ILE A 50 7.58 4.65 5.52
N GLU A 51 7.27 3.70 4.61
CA GLU A 51 8.27 2.82 3.98
C GLU A 51 9.34 3.61 3.21
N GLU A 52 8.99 4.74 2.57
CA GLU A 52 10.00 5.63 2.00
C GLU A 52 10.94 6.21 3.06
N GLN A 53 10.43 6.59 4.24
CA GLN A 53 11.26 7.11 5.33
C GLN A 53 12.14 6.00 5.91
N ILE A 54 11.61 4.78 6.07
CA ILE A 54 12.39 3.60 6.49
C ILE A 54 13.53 3.34 5.50
N ALA A 55 13.25 3.37 4.20
CA ALA A 55 14.27 3.19 3.18
C ALA A 55 15.34 4.29 3.20
N LYS A 56 14.97 5.56 3.45
CA LYS A 56 15.92 6.66 3.67
C LYS A 56 16.80 6.42 4.90
N ASN A 57 16.22 5.93 6.00
CA ASN A 57 16.96 5.61 7.22
C ASN A 57 17.87 4.40 7.02
N THR A 58 17.45 3.39 6.24
CA THR A 58 18.30 2.24 5.86
C THR A 58 19.55 2.68 5.09
N VAL A 59 19.43 3.69 4.20
CA VAL A 59 20.61 4.27 3.54
C VAL A 59 21.56 4.92 4.56
N LYS A 60 21.03 5.69 5.54
CA LYS A 60 21.83 6.33 6.58
C LYS A 60 22.47 5.29 7.50
N GLN A 61 21.72 4.25 7.88
CA GLN A 61 22.22 3.12 8.69
C GLN A 61 23.37 2.42 7.96
N THR A 62 23.21 2.12 6.67
CA THR A 62 24.28 1.52 5.85
C THR A 62 25.49 2.46 5.76
N THR A 63 25.26 3.77 5.58
CA THR A 63 26.34 4.76 5.59
C THR A 63 27.07 4.77 6.93
N GLY A 64 26.34 4.65 8.03
CA GLY A 64 26.88 4.61 9.40
C GLY A 64 27.89 3.49 9.63
N ILE A 65 27.80 2.37 8.92
CA ILE A 65 28.77 1.26 9.01
C ILE A 65 30.20 1.73 8.63
N GLY A 66 30.31 2.67 7.70
CA GLY A 66 31.59 3.24 7.27
C GLY A 66 32.11 4.38 8.17
N LEU A 67 31.34 4.86 9.14
CA LEU A 67 31.74 5.90 10.07
C LEU A 67 32.46 5.29 11.29
N PRO A 68 33.23 6.10 12.06
CA PRO A 68 33.83 5.63 13.29
C PRO A 68 32.84 5.00 14.26
N GLN A 69 33.11 3.81 14.76
CA GLN A 69 32.36 3.12 15.78
C GLN A 69 33.09 3.23 17.08
N VAL A 70 32.47 3.68 18.16
CA VAL A 70 33.05 3.75 19.51
C VAL A 70 32.20 2.94 20.45
N SER A 71 32.83 2.04 21.22
CA SER A 71 32.16 1.21 22.21
C SER A 71 32.90 1.25 23.53
N GLY A 72 32.15 1.24 24.64
CA GLY A 72 32.66 1.07 25.98
C GLY A 72 32.38 -0.35 26.49
N SER A 73 33.31 -0.94 27.18
CA SER A 73 33.16 -2.25 27.80
C SER A 73 33.60 -2.23 29.25
N PHE A 74 32.85 -2.92 30.09
CA PHE A 74 33.21 -3.21 31.47
C PHE A 74 33.06 -4.70 31.70
N SER A 75 34.09 -5.33 32.25
CA SER A 75 34.05 -6.72 32.65
C SER A 75 34.55 -6.87 34.09
N PHE A 76 33.91 -7.76 34.83
CA PHE A 76 34.34 -8.19 36.15
C PHE A 76 34.39 -9.72 36.19
N GLN A 77 35.48 -10.28 36.73
CA GLN A 77 35.68 -11.72 36.83
C GLN A 77 36.12 -12.05 38.26
N ASP A 78 35.49 -13.05 38.86
CA ASP A 78 35.90 -13.71 40.09
C ASP A 78 36.34 -15.13 39.73
N PHE A 79 37.60 -15.40 39.81
CA PHE A 79 38.15 -16.73 39.56
C PHE A 79 37.95 -17.61 40.81
N LEU A 80 36.94 -18.47 40.78
CA LEU A 80 36.67 -19.46 41.82
C LEU A 80 37.86 -20.45 41.98
N LYS A 81 38.55 -20.70 40.88
CA LYS A 81 39.86 -21.41 40.83
C LYS A 81 40.72 -20.70 39.79
N LEU A 82 41.95 -20.34 40.18
CA LEU A 82 42.90 -19.73 39.25
C LEU A 82 43.37 -20.74 38.22
N PRO A 83 43.61 -20.29 36.95
CA PRO A 83 44.23 -21.13 35.94
C PRO A 83 45.58 -21.66 36.40
N THR A 84 45.79 -22.95 36.22
CA THR A 84 47.08 -23.60 36.53
C THR A 84 47.83 -23.85 35.23
N SER A 85 49.05 -23.33 35.12
CA SER A 85 49.94 -23.59 33.99
C SER A 85 51.08 -24.52 34.45
N LEU A 86 51.45 -25.45 33.58
CA LEU A 86 52.63 -26.32 33.85
C LEU A 86 53.84 -25.59 33.34
N LEU A 87 54.81 -25.32 34.27
CA LEU A 87 56.09 -24.76 33.92
C LEU A 87 57.19 -25.86 33.99
N PRO A 88 58.20 -25.81 33.09
CA PRO A 88 59.31 -26.70 33.18
C PRO A 88 59.96 -26.63 34.55
N GLY A 89 60.22 -27.81 35.17
CA GLY A 89 60.80 -27.92 36.51
C GLY A 89 62.17 -27.32 36.63
N GLU A 90 62.86 -27.18 35.52
CA GLU A 90 64.20 -26.55 35.44
C GLU A 90 64.22 -25.12 36.01
N PHE A 91 63.08 -24.34 35.85
CA PHE A 91 62.97 -23.02 36.45
C PHE A 91 62.97 -23.02 37.98
N PHE A 92 62.72 -24.18 38.58
CA PHE A 92 62.65 -24.39 40.05
C PHE A 92 63.78 -25.27 40.59
N GLY A 93 64.79 -25.59 39.77
CA GLY A 93 65.89 -26.41 40.13
C GLY A 93 65.64 -27.94 40.08
N ASP A 94 64.57 -28.39 39.48
CA ASP A 94 64.22 -29.79 39.29
C ASP A 94 64.87 -30.39 38.01
N PRO A 95 64.97 -31.72 37.88
CA PRO A 95 65.55 -32.35 36.71
C PRO A 95 64.85 -32.00 35.41
N ALA A 96 65.63 -31.97 34.31
CA ALA A 96 65.06 -31.71 32.95
C ALA A 96 63.98 -32.72 32.61
N GLY A 97 62.87 -32.19 31.99
CA GLY A 97 61.68 -32.98 31.62
C GLY A 97 60.63 -33.13 32.71
N THR A 98 60.85 -32.55 33.91
CA THR A 98 59.79 -32.44 34.94
C THR A 98 58.96 -31.17 34.75
N TYR A 99 57.67 -31.16 35.22
CA TYR A 99 56.80 -30.02 35.18
C TYR A 99 56.20 -29.71 36.55
N LYS A 100 56.17 -28.43 36.92
CA LYS A 100 55.51 -27.96 38.14
C LYS A 100 54.22 -27.18 37.80
N PRO A 101 53.06 -27.50 38.44
CA PRO A 101 51.89 -26.74 38.34
C PRO A 101 52.02 -25.40 39.09
N VAL A 102 51.85 -24.26 38.37
CA VAL A 102 51.91 -22.92 38.95
C VAL A 102 50.61 -22.20 38.60
N GLN A 103 50.03 -21.58 39.61
CA GLN A 103 48.79 -20.74 39.40
C GLN A 103 49.23 -19.31 39.13
N PHE A 104 48.77 -18.78 37.95
CA PHE A 104 49.02 -17.41 37.57
C PHE A 104 47.74 -16.60 37.63
N GLY A 105 47.84 -15.35 38.11
CA GLY A 105 46.73 -14.43 38.18
C GLY A 105 46.30 -14.13 39.60
N VAL A 106 45.24 -13.42 39.73
CA VAL A 106 44.62 -13.02 41.00
C VAL A 106 43.12 -13.33 40.96
N LYS A 107 42.51 -13.44 42.15
CA LYS A 107 41.14 -13.88 42.30
C LYS A 107 40.15 -12.96 41.58
N TYR A 108 40.34 -11.65 41.71
CA TYR A 108 39.43 -10.64 41.14
C TYR A 108 40.12 -9.86 40.03
N GLN A 109 39.45 -9.77 38.89
CA GLN A 109 39.89 -8.96 37.76
C GLN A 109 38.74 -8.13 37.22
N SER A 110 39.00 -6.88 36.93
CA SER A 110 38.02 -5.99 36.23
C SER A 110 38.74 -5.21 35.14
N VAL A 111 38.09 -5.06 33.99
CA VAL A 111 38.64 -4.27 32.90
C VAL A 111 37.55 -3.26 32.47
N LEU A 112 37.94 -2.00 32.46
CA LEU A 112 37.18 -0.91 31.89
C LEU A 112 37.89 -0.45 30.61
N GLY A 113 37.19 -0.56 29.46
CA GLY A 113 37.79 -0.27 28.15
C GLY A 113 36.91 0.64 27.26
N LEU A 114 37.62 1.40 26.43
CA LEU A 114 37.03 2.10 25.30
C LEU A 114 37.71 1.64 24.02
N GLU A 115 36.91 1.26 23.03
CA GLU A 115 37.40 0.85 21.72
C GLU A 115 36.79 1.73 20.64
N ALA A 116 37.62 2.12 19.68
CA ALA A 116 37.18 2.82 18.46
C ALA A 116 37.63 2.02 17.24
N SER A 117 36.73 1.89 16.24
CA SER A 117 37.10 1.27 14.96
C SER A 117 36.50 2.05 13.81
N GLN A 118 37.21 2.07 12.67
CA GLN A 118 36.81 2.74 11.45
C GLN A 118 37.06 1.81 10.26
N LEU A 119 36.02 1.55 9.49
CA LEU A 119 36.13 0.86 8.21
C LEU A 119 36.79 1.82 7.21
N LEU A 120 38.00 1.50 6.75
CA LEU A 120 38.73 2.30 5.75
C LEU A 120 38.43 1.81 4.34
N PHE A 121 38.31 0.52 4.15
CA PHE A 121 38.01 -0.09 2.87
C PHE A 121 37.34 -1.46 3.06
N ASP A 122 36.20 -1.63 2.34
CA ASP A 122 35.55 -2.92 2.10
C ASP A 122 34.76 -2.83 0.80
N GLY A 123 35.10 -3.69 -0.18
CA GLY A 123 34.45 -3.67 -1.50
C GLY A 123 32.98 -4.03 -1.43
N SER A 124 32.58 -4.92 -0.53
CA SER A 124 31.17 -5.32 -0.38
C SER A 124 30.34 -4.21 0.27
N TYR A 125 30.91 -3.46 1.20
CA TYR A 125 30.29 -2.27 1.80
C TYR A 125 30.02 -1.18 0.75
N LEU A 126 31.00 -0.85 -0.09
CA LEU A 126 30.83 0.19 -1.12
C LEU A 126 29.72 -0.16 -2.12
N VAL A 127 29.62 -1.43 -2.51
CA VAL A 127 28.50 -1.90 -3.37
C VAL A 127 27.20 -1.98 -2.58
N GLY A 128 27.25 -2.38 -1.30
CA GLY A 128 26.12 -2.39 -0.39
C GLY A 128 25.46 -1.01 -0.24
N LEU A 129 26.27 0.04 -0.17
CA LEU A 129 25.77 1.42 -0.13
C LEU A 129 25.06 1.83 -1.44
N GLN A 130 25.56 1.38 -2.62
CA GLN A 130 24.88 1.57 -3.89
C GLN A 130 23.55 0.80 -3.92
N ALA A 131 23.51 -0.43 -3.40
CA ALA A 131 22.30 -1.25 -3.29
C ALA A 131 21.27 -0.60 -2.36
N ALA A 132 21.68 -0.06 -1.21
CA ALA A 132 20.79 0.66 -0.29
C ALA A 132 20.16 1.89 -0.95
N LYS A 133 20.91 2.66 -1.74
CA LYS A 133 20.38 3.79 -2.52
C LYS A 133 19.37 3.34 -3.57
N THR A 134 19.65 2.22 -4.27
CA THR A 134 18.73 1.66 -5.26
C THR A 134 17.48 1.07 -4.59
N PHE A 135 17.60 0.49 -3.39
CA PHE A 135 16.46 0.06 -2.59
C PHE A 135 15.56 1.23 -2.19
N LYS A 136 16.14 2.39 -1.82
CA LYS A 136 15.35 3.61 -1.60
C LYS A 136 14.58 4.03 -2.86
N GLU A 137 15.19 3.96 -4.06
CA GLU A 137 14.50 4.23 -5.32
C GLU A 137 13.33 3.25 -5.54
N LEU A 138 13.52 1.95 -5.21
CA LEU A 138 12.46 0.94 -5.28
C LEU A 138 11.28 1.30 -4.37
N SER A 139 11.56 1.70 -3.13
CA SER A 139 10.53 2.12 -2.17
C SER A 139 9.73 3.32 -2.66
N ILE A 140 10.39 4.35 -3.23
CA ILE A 140 9.72 5.53 -3.83
C ILE A 140 8.80 5.10 -4.99
N ARG A 141 9.26 4.20 -5.87
CA ARG A 141 8.46 3.70 -6.99
C ARG A 141 7.28 2.85 -6.51
N ASN A 142 7.46 2.09 -5.43
CA ASN A 142 6.38 1.31 -4.82
C ASN A 142 5.31 2.22 -4.20
N SER A 143 5.70 3.31 -3.54
CA SER A 143 4.78 4.34 -3.03
C SER A 143 3.97 4.97 -4.16
N LYS A 144 4.60 5.27 -5.31
CA LYS A 144 3.90 5.74 -6.51
C LYS A 144 2.87 4.71 -7.02
N ARG A 145 3.23 3.41 -7.05
CA ARG A 145 2.29 2.34 -7.41
C ARG A 145 1.08 2.33 -6.47
N THR A 146 1.31 2.42 -5.17
CA THR A 146 0.23 2.45 -4.16
C THR A 146 -0.72 3.63 -4.39
N LYS A 147 -0.19 4.83 -4.70
CA LYS A 147 -1.03 5.99 -5.03
C LYS A 147 -1.88 5.74 -6.28
N ILE A 148 -1.30 5.19 -7.35
CA ILE A 148 -2.03 4.84 -8.58
C ILE A 148 -3.15 3.84 -8.27
N GLU A 149 -2.85 2.77 -7.53
CA GLU A 149 -3.84 1.76 -7.14
C GLU A 149 -4.96 2.37 -6.28
N THR A 150 -4.63 3.28 -5.36
CA THR A 150 -5.61 4.01 -4.55
C THR A 150 -6.47 4.92 -5.43
N ALA A 151 -5.89 5.68 -6.36
CA ALA A 151 -6.64 6.53 -7.28
C ALA A 151 -7.62 5.72 -8.14
N VAL A 152 -7.19 4.56 -8.64
CA VAL A 152 -8.05 3.62 -9.39
C VAL A 152 -9.20 3.10 -8.53
N ALA A 153 -8.93 2.67 -7.30
CA ALA A 153 -9.94 2.14 -6.39
C ALA A 153 -10.96 3.21 -6.00
N VAL A 154 -10.50 4.42 -5.67
CA VAL A 154 -11.38 5.58 -5.38
C VAL A 154 -12.22 5.93 -6.60
N SER A 155 -11.63 6.01 -7.80
CA SER A 155 -12.37 6.33 -9.03
C SER A 155 -13.49 5.32 -9.30
N LYS A 156 -13.22 4.02 -9.16
CA LYS A 156 -14.22 2.97 -9.35
C LYS A 156 -15.35 3.06 -8.33
N ALA A 157 -15.02 3.26 -7.05
CA ALA A 157 -16.02 3.44 -6.00
C ALA A 157 -16.83 4.73 -6.19
N TYR A 158 -16.19 5.82 -6.62
CA TYR A 158 -16.84 7.10 -6.92
C TYR A 158 -17.87 6.95 -8.03
N TYR A 159 -17.49 6.31 -9.16
CA TYR A 159 -18.42 6.05 -10.25
C TYR A 159 -19.55 5.10 -9.87
N SER A 160 -19.29 4.12 -8.99
CA SER A 160 -20.36 3.25 -8.46
C SER A 160 -21.43 4.04 -7.71
N VAL A 161 -21.04 5.04 -6.90
CA VAL A 161 -21.98 5.93 -6.20
C VAL A 161 -22.77 6.80 -7.18
N LEU A 162 -22.08 7.41 -8.17
CA LEU A 162 -22.75 8.25 -9.18
C LEU A 162 -23.77 7.45 -9.99
N VAL A 163 -23.41 6.24 -10.43
CA VAL A 163 -24.30 5.37 -11.20
C VAL A 163 -25.50 4.92 -10.37
N SER A 164 -25.29 4.59 -9.08
CA SER A 164 -26.39 4.24 -8.17
C SER A 164 -27.35 5.42 -7.94
N ASN A 165 -26.85 6.65 -7.88
CA ASN A 165 -27.68 7.85 -7.77
C ASN A 165 -28.51 8.05 -9.04
N GLU A 166 -27.93 7.87 -10.24
CA GLU A 166 -28.64 7.98 -11.51
C GLU A 166 -29.74 6.91 -11.62
N GLN A 167 -29.44 5.67 -11.25
CA GLN A 167 -30.42 4.57 -11.21
C GLN A 167 -31.59 4.90 -10.29
N LEU A 168 -31.31 5.44 -9.09
CA LEU A 168 -32.33 5.85 -8.15
C LEU A 168 -33.24 6.94 -8.75
N GLY A 169 -32.66 7.95 -9.41
CA GLY A 169 -33.41 8.99 -10.10
C GLY A 169 -34.35 8.44 -11.18
N LEU A 170 -33.88 7.47 -11.98
CA LEU A 170 -34.73 6.81 -13.00
C LEU A 170 -35.86 6.01 -12.35
N LEU A 171 -35.61 5.29 -11.26
CA LEU A 171 -36.63 4.53 -10.53
C LEU A 171 -37.67 5.45 -9.91
N ASP A 172 -37.27 6.58 -9.32
CA ASP A 172 -38.17 7.57 -8.76
C ASP A 172 -39.09 8.18 -9.84
N ALA A 173 -38.50 8.53 -11.00
CA ALA A 173 -39.29 9.03 -12.13
C ALA A 173 -40.30 7.98 -12.67
N ASN A 174 -39.89 6.70 -12.72
CA ASN A 174 -40.75 5.61 -13.13
C ASN A 174 -41.90 5.38 -12.12
N LEU A 175 -41.62 5.41 -10.81
CA LEU A 175 -42.64 5.28 -9.78
C LEU A 175 -43.69 6.38 -9.83
N VAL A 176 -43.26 7.64 -9.99
CA VAL A 176 -44.19 8.77 -10.16
C VAL A 176 -45.13 8.51 -11.35
N ARG A 177 -44.59 8.02 -12.46
CA ARG A 177 -45.37 7.70 -13.65
C ARG A 177 -46.34 6.53 -13.43
N LEU A 178 -45.86 5.45 -12.78
CA LEU A 178 -46.68 4.27 -12.51
C LEU A 178 -47.80 4.55 -11.50
N HIS A 179 -47.55 5.30 -10.44
CA HIS A 179 -48.56 5.68 -9.46
C HIS A 179 -49.69 6.52 -10.14
N LYS A 180 -49.33 7.44 -11.06
CA LYS A 180 -50.30 8.14 -11.85
C LYS A 180 -51.13 7.18 -12.73
N SER A 181 -50.46 6.26 -13.46
CA SER A 181 -51.14 5.30 -14.31
C SER A 181 -52.05 4.34 -13.49
N LEU A 182 -51.65 3.94 -12.30
CA LEU A 182 -52.45 3.12 -11.40
C LEU A 182 -53.69 3.88 -10.92
N HIS A 183 -53.54 5.14 -10.53
CA HIS A 183 -54.66 5.99 -10.13
C HIS A 183 -55.70 6.14 -11.26
N ASP A 184 -55.24 6.38 -12.50
CA ASP A 184 -56.10 6.54 -13.66
C ASP A 184 -56.86 5.25 -14.00
N ILE A 185 -56.15 4.07 -13.98
CA ILE A 185 -56.80 2.79 -14.30
C ILE A 185 -57.75 2.34 -13.18
N GLU A 186 -57.51 2.66 -11.91
CA GLU A 186 -58.44 2.41 -10.80
C GLU A 186 -59.73 3.22 -11.00
N ALA A 187 -59.66 4.49 -11.46
CA ALA A 187 -60.80 5.32 -11.79
C ALA A 187 -61.58 4.70 -12.97
N TYR A 188 -60.93 4.21 -14.01
CA TYR A 188 -61.57 3.53 -15.12
C TYR A 188 -62.27 2.24 -14.68
N TYR A 189 -61.63 1.45 -13.81
CA TYR A 189 -62.26 0.24 -13.25
C TYR A 189 -63.53 0.57 -12.45
N LYS A 190 -63.50 1.57 -11.60
CA LYS A 190 -64.69 2.01 -10.83
C LYS A 190 -65.84 2.42 -11.73
N ASN A 191 -65.54 2.91 -12.93
CA ASN A 191 -66.57 3.29 -13.94
C ASN A 191 -66.91 2.15 -14.92
N GLY A 192 -66.39 0.92 -14.70
CA GLY A 192 -66.66 -0.26 -15.53
C GLY A 192 -66.03 -0.24 -16.94
N LEU A 193 -64.99 0.60 -17.13
CA LEU A 193 -64.34 0.78 -18.44
C LEU A 193 -63.15 -0.19 -18.66
N VAL A 194 -62.66 -0.80 -17.61
CA VAL A 194 -61.55 -1.76 -17.66
C VAL A 194 -61.79 -2.91 -16.68
N GLU A 195 -61.07 -4.03 -16.85
CA GLU A 195 -61.15 -5.18 -15.98
C GLU A 195 -60.25 -5.06 -14.74
N LYS A 196 -60.63 -5.77 -13.66
CA LYS A 196 -59.80 -5.77 -12.44
C LYS A 196 -58.37 -6.27 -12.71
N VAL A 197 -58.15 -7.20 -13.62
CA VAL A 197 -56.84 -7.76 -13.99
C VAL A 197 -55.87 -6.69 -14.49
N ASP A 198 -56.39 -5.60 -15.10
CA ASP A 198 -55.57 -4.48 -15.58
C ASP A 198 -55.02 -3.66 -14.42
N VAL A 199 -55.87 -3.41 -13.39
CA VAL A 199 -55.42 -2.76 -12.12
C VAL A 199 -54.41 -3.63 -11.43
N ASP A 200 -54.69 -4.94 -11.28
CA ASP A 200 -53.81 -5.86 -10.59
C ASP A 200 -52.40 -6.00 -11.25
N ARG A 201 -52.35 -5.95 -12.60
CA ARG A 201 -51.08 -5.90 -13.37
C ARG A 201 -50.23 -4.68 -13.05
N LEU A 202 -50.79 -3.50 -13.06
CA LEU A 202 -50.12 -2.25 -12.75
C LEU A 202 -49.69 -2.22 -11.28
N GLN A 203 -50.54 -2.75 -10.38
CA GLN A 203 -50.20 -2.86 -8.96
C GLN A 203 -48.95 -3.76 -8.75
N VAL A 204 -48.89 -4.93 -9.40
CA VAL A 204 -47.73 -5.84 -9.33
C VAL A 204 -46.49 -5.15 -9.85
N LEU A 205 -46.60 -4.42 -11.01
CA LEU A 205 -45.44 -3.71 -11.57
C LEU A 205 -44.94 -2.61 -10.62
N THR A 206 -45.87 -1.86 -9.99
CA THR A 206 -45.54 -0.81 -9.01
C THR A 206 -44.84 -1.40 -7.77
N ASN A 207 -45.42 -2.45 -7.17
CA ASN A 207 -44.81 -3.13 -6.00
C ASN A 207 -43.43 -3.65 -6.30
N ASN A 208 -43.19 -4.23 -7.48
CA ASN A 208 -41.88 -4.70 -7.91
C ASN A 208 -40.87 -3.51 -8.03
N LEU A 209 -41.29 -2.40 -8.57
CA LEU A 209 -40.42 -1.23 -8.72
C LEU A 209 -40.13 -0.54 -7.40
N GLU A 210 -41.06 -0.49 -6.45
CA GLU A 210 -40.84 -0.03 -5.08
C GLU A 210 -39.81 -0.90 -4.39
N THR A 211 -39.91 -2.23 -4.50
CA THR A 211 -38.92 -3.17 -3.95
C THR A 211 -37.53 -2.95 -4.55
N GLU A 212 -37.46 -2.74 -5.87
CA GLU A 212 -36.20 -2.47 -6.57
C GLU A 212 -35.59 -1.14 -6.11
N ARG A 213 -36.39 -0.09 -5.96
CA ARG A 213 -35.98 1.21 -5.42
C ARG A 213 -35.37 1.06 -4.01
N GLU A 214 -36.02 0.35 -3.12
CA GLU A 214 -35.53 0.07 -1.77
C GLU A 214 -34.16 -0.66 -1.80
N ASN A 215 -33.99 -1.62 -2.73
CA ASN A 215 -32.72 -2.31 -2.91
C ASN A 215 -31.61 -1.36 -3.38
N VAL A 216 -31.92 -0.45 -4.33
CA VAL A 216 -30.95 0.55 -4.83
C VAL A 216 -30.57 1.55 -3.76
N VAL A 217 -31.52 1.99 -2.89
CA VAL A 217 -31.23 2.86 -1.74
C VAL A 217 -30.21 2.18 -0.80
N ARG A 218 -30.41 0.90 -0.48
CA ARG A 218 -29.46 0.14 0.35
C ARG A 218 -28.12 -0.05 -0.35
N LEU A 219 -28.11 -0.31 -1.65
CA LEU A 219 -26.88 -0.44 -2.45
C LEU A 219 -26.12 0.90 -2.53
N LEU A 220 -26.80 2.01 -2.68
CA LEU A 220 -26.20 3.36 -2.67
C LEU A 220 -25.51 3.65 -1.33
N ALA A 221 -26.14 3.31 -0.21
CA ALA A 221 -25.54 3.44 1.11
C ALA A 221 -24.27 2.57 1.24
N LEU A 222 -24.30 1.33 0.76
CA LEU A 222 -23.16 0.43 0.73
C LEU A 222 -22.02 0.97 -0.15
N ASN A 223 -22.32 1.41 -1.36
CA ASN A 223 -21.35 1.98 -2.30
C ASN A 223 -20.72 3.27 -1.74
N THR A 224 -21.52 4.10 -1.05
CA THR A 224 -21.02 5.30 -0.37
C THR A 224 -20.06 4.93 0.77
N ASN A 225 -20.37 3.91 1.55
CA ASN A 225 -19.48 3.42 2.60
C ASN A 225 -18.19 2.80 2.02
N LEU A 226 -18.28 2.08 0.88
CA LEU A 226 -17.12 1.59 0.16
C LEU A 226 -16.22 2.74 -0.33
N LEU A 227 -16.81 3.80 -0.87
CA LEU A 227 -16.05 5.00 -1.28
C LEU A 227 -15.34 5.65 -0.09
N LYS A 228 -16.03 5.83 1.05
CA LYS A 228 -15.43 6.35 2.28
C LYS A 228 -14.25 5.48 2.73
N PHE A 229 -14.41 4.16 2.73
CA PHE A 229 -13.34 3.21 3.05
C PHE A 229 -12.14 3.35 2.11
N GLN A 230 -12.38 3.43 0.79
CA GLN A 230 -11.29 3.62 -0.18
C GLN A 230 -10.58 4.97 -0.03
N MET A 231 -11.29 5.98 0.45
CA MET A 231 -10.73 7.30 0.77
C MET A 231 -10.00 7.35 2.12
N GLY A 232 -10.15 6.33 2.98
CA GLY A 232 -9.65 6.39 4.37
C GLY A 232 -10.47 7.35 5.23
N MET A 233 -11.74 7.55 4.89
CA MET A 233 -12.68 8.39 5.63
C MET A 233 -13.47 7.54 6.64
N PRO A 234 -13.72 8.05 7.88
CA PRO A 234 -14.64 7.41 8.81
C PRO A 234 -16.03 7.22 8.20
N ILE A 235 -16.62 6.03 8.42
CA ILE A 235 -17.90 5.65 7.79
C ILE A 235 -19.07 6.52 8.26
N GLU A 236 -18.98 7.08 9.46
CA GLU A 236 -19.99 7.93 10.10
C GLU A 236 -20.10 9.32 9.45
N ASN A 237 -19.07 9.79 8.74
CA ASN A 237 -19.06 11.10 8.12
C ASN A 237 -20.09 11.17 6.99
N LYS A 238 -20.75 12.32 6.84
CA LYS A 238 -21.64 12.56 5.69
C LYS A 238 -20.82 12.89 4.45
N LEU A 239 -21.07 12.17 3.36
CA LEU A 239 -20.42 12.36 2.06
C LEU A 239 -21.46 12.63 1.00
N THR A 240 -21.24 13.67 0.21
CA THR A 240 -22.04 14.02 -0.99
C THR A 240 -21.07 14.19 -2.16
N LEU A 241 -21.47 13.77 -3.34
CA LEU A 241 -20.70 13.97 -4.56
C LEU A 241 -21.28 15.16 -5.33
N SER A 242 -20.39 16.00 -5.88
CA SER A 242 -20.80 17.19 -6.64
C SER A 242 -20.87 16.95 -8.15
N ASP A 243 -20.21 15.91 -8.66
CA ASP A 243 -20.19 15.63 -10.08
C ASP A 243 -21.50 14.98 -10.53
N SER A 244 -21.96 15.36 -11.73
CA SER A 244 -23.05 14.67 -12.41
C SER A 244 -22.48 13.71 -13.46
N ILE A 245 -23.05 12.53 -13.55
CA ILE A 245 -22.64 11.51 -14.52
C ILE A 245 -22.88 11.97 -15.98
N ILE A 246 -23.87 12.85 -16.19
CA ILE A 246 -24.24 13.40 -17.51
C ILE A 246 -23.13 14.33 -18.05
N ALA A 247 -22.36 14.97 -17.18
CA ALA A 247 -21.26 15.86 -17.57
C ALA A 247 -19.97 15.12 -17.98
N LEU A 248 -19.90 13.80 -17.77
CA LEU A 248 -18.71 13.01 -18.10
C LEU A 248 -18.70 12.66 -19.59
N SER A 249 -17.92 13.41 -20.38
CA SER A 249 -17.71 13.08 -21.80
C SER A 249 -16.74 11.89 -21.93
N LEU A 250 -17.26 10.75 -22.39
CA LEU A 250 -16.47 9.60 -22.79
C LEU A 250 -16.07 9.78 -24.27
N THR A 251 -14.86 10.25 -24.53
CA THR A 251 -14.36 10.44 -25.90
C THR A 251 -13.36 9.35 -26.26
N ALA A 252 -13.39 8.95 -27.55
CA ALA A 252 -12.50 7.93 -28.11
C ALA A 252 -11.08 8.44 -28.43
N ASP A 253 -10.75 9.70 -28.15
CA ASP A 253 -9.43 10.33 -28.43
C ASP A 253 -8.24 9.65 -27.72
N VAL A 254 -8.52 8.67 -26.88
CA VAL A 254 -7.54 7.93 -26.08
C VAL A 254 -6.80 6.83 -26.86
N LEU A 255 -7.14 6.61 -28.15
CA LEU A 255 -6.74 5.40 -28.87
C LEU A 255 -5.35 5.42 -29.51
N VAL A 256 -4.68 6.58 -29.54
CA VAL A 256 -3.28 6.65 -29.99
C VAL A 256 -2.38 6.04 -28.92
N ALA A 257 -2.18 4.73 -29.01
CA ALA A 257 -1.22 4.07 -28.15
C ALA A 257 0.15 4.07 -28.82
N ASP A 258 1.09 4.72 -28.18
CA ASP A 258 2.49 4.55 -28.43
C ASP A 258 2.87 3.08 -28.17
N SER A 259 3.61 2.46 -29.10
CA SER A 259 4.17 1.10 -28.94
C SER A 259 5.09 0.96 -27.72
N LEU A 260 5.47 2.08 -27.11
CA LEU A 260 6.33 2.17 -25.92
C LEU A 260 5.56 2.50 -24.63
N ALA A 261 4.21 2.46 -24.65
CA ALA A 261 3.38 2.82 -23.50
C ALA A 261 3.71 2.01 -22.22
N TYR A 262 4.25 0.79 -22.36
CA TYR A 262 4.70 -0.01 -21.20
C TYR A 262 5.79 0.68 -20.38
N LYS A 263 6.59 1.60 -20.99
CA LYS A 263 7.64 2.35 -20.27
C LYS A 263 7.06 3.38 -19.29
N ASN A 264 5.84 3.83 -19.52
CA ASN A 264 5.15 4.79 -18.64
C ASN A 264 4.58 4.11 -17.37
N ARG A 265 4.55 2.77 -17.37
CA ARG A 265 4.02 1.99 -16.25
C ARG A 265 5.02 1.93 -15.10
N VAL A 266 4.51 2.24 -13.91
CA VAL A 266 5.31 2.18 -12.68
C VAL A 266 5.81 0.76 -12.41
N GLU A 267 5.03 -0.27 -12.75
CA GLU A 267 5.37 -1.67 -12.56
C GLU A 267 6.59 -2.07 -13.39
N PHE A 268 6.71 -1.57 -14.64
CA PHE A 268 7.89 -1.81 -15.47
C PHE A 268 9.13 -1.16 -14.85
N SER A 269 9.01 0.07 -14.35
CA SER A 269 10.10 0.77 -13.69
C SER A 269 10.51 0.11 -12.36
N LEU A 270 9.57 -0.52 -11.63
CA LEU A 270 9.84 -1.36 -10.47
C LEU A 270 10.64 -2.60 -10.86
N GLY A 271 10.22 -3.31 -11.91
CA GLY A 271 10.93 -4.48 -12.43
C GLY A 271 12.38 -4.16 -12.83
N GLN A 272 12.59 -3.03 -13.51
CA GLN A 272 13.94 -2.55 -13.86
C GLN A 272 14.80 -2.27 -12.62
N THR A 273 14.20 -1.65 -11.59
CA THR A 273 14.92 -1.34 -10.34
C THR A 273 15.25 -2.61 -9.56
N GLN A 274 14.35 -3.59 -9.55
CA GLN A 274 14.59 -4.90 -8.94
C GLN A 274 15.73 -5.65 -9.64
N LYS A 275 15.76 -5.66 -10.98
CA LYS A 275 16.88 -6.22 -11.75
C LYS A 275 18.20 -5.55 -11.39
N LYS A 276 18.23 -4.21 -11.32
CA LYS A 276 19.41 -3.44 -10.90
C LYS A 276 19.88 -3.82 -9.48
N LEU A 277 18.95 -4.07 -8.54
CA LEU A 277 19.30 -4.58 -7.21
C LEU A 277 19.97 -5.95 -7.27
N ASN A 278 19.46 -6.87 -8.09
CA ASN A 278 20.05 -8.19 -8.27
C ASN A 278 21.46 -8.09 -8.91
N GLU A 279 21.67 -7.19 -9.87
CA GLU A 279 22.95 -6.88 -10.46
C GLU A 279 23.95 -6.33 -9.43
N LEU A 280 23.50 -5.42 -8.55
CA LEU A 280 24.30 -4.89 -7.45
C LEU A 280 24.63 -5.97 -6.41
N ASN A 281 23.68 -6.88 -6.12
CA ASN A 281 23.92 -8.00 -5.23
C ASN A 281 25.00 -8.97 -5.81
N LEU A 282 24.92 -9.26 -7.10
CA LEU A 282 25.99 -10.02 -7.79
C LEU A 282 27.34 -9.28 -7.70
N LYS A 283 27.37 -7.97 -7.92
CA LYS A 283 28.58 -7.15 -7.79
C LYS A 283 29.11 -7.19 -6.35
N ARG A 284 28.23 -7.13 -5.34
CA ARG A 284 28.60 -7.23 -3.93
C ARG A 284 29.29 -8.56 -3.61
N TYR A 285 28.72 -9.69 -4.04
CA TYR A 285 29.36 -11.01 -3.83
C TYR A 285 30.71 -11.14 -4.56
N LYS A 286 30.87 -10.52 -5.74
CA LYS A 286 32.17 -10.44 -6.41
C LYS A 286 33.17 -9.62 -5.59
N SER A 287 32.71 -8.55 -4.96
CA SER A 287 33.55 -7.67 -4.14
C SER A 287 33.97 -8.29 -2.79
N GLU A 288 33.31 -9.39 -2.33
CA GLU A 288 33.71 -10.15 -1.16
C GLU A 288 35.08 -10.86 -1.33
N PHE A 289 35.66 -10.88 -2.53
CA PHE A 289 37.04 -11.36 -2.77
C PHE A 289 38.12 -10.29 -2.54
N LEU A 290 37.71 -9.02 -2.46
CA LEU A 290 38.62 -7.93 -2.17
C LEU A 290 39.01 -7.94 -0.68
N PRO A 291 40.21 -7.47 -0.34
CA PRO A 291 40.59 -7.30 1.06
C PRO A 291 39.70 -6.25 1.75
N SER A 292 39.60 -6.35 3.09
CA SER A 292 39.05 -5.29 3.93
C SER A 292 40.11 -4.69 4.82
N ILE A 293 40.04 -3.38 5.08
CA ILE A 293 40.95 -2.61 5.92
C ILE A 293 40.16 -1.89 6.99
N VAL A 294 40.52 -2.14 8.26
CA VAL A 294 39.92 -1.49 9.42
C VAL A 294 41.03 -0.85 10.25
N ALA A 295 40.92 0.45 10.53
CA ALA A 295 41.69 1.09 11.57
C ALA A 295 40.99 0.86 12.91
N PHE A 296 41.75 0.57 13.94
CA PHE A 296 41.20 0.41 15.28
C PHE A 296 42.14 0.99 16.32
N GLY A 297 41.60 1.35 17.46
CA GLY A 297 42.38 1.79 18.62
C GLY A 297 41.56 1.61 19.88
N GLY A 298 42.22 1.52 20.99
CA GLY A 298 41.55 1.36 22.26
C GLY A 298 42.45 1.73 23.44
N THR A 299 41.76 2.06 24.52
CA THR A 299 42.41 2.23 25.83
C THR A 299 41.61 1.45 26.87
N SER A 300 42.32 0.82 27.80
CA SER A 300 41.66 0.10 28.87
C SER A 300 42.45 0.22 30.17
N ASN A 301 41.75 0.23 31.28
CA ASN A 301 42.30 0.14 32.62
C ASN A 301 41.96 -1.25 33.18
N SER A 302 42.98 -2.06 33.49
CA SER A 302 42.83 -3.35 34.15
C SER A 302 43.07 -3.19 35.64
N TYR A 303 42.16 -3.71 36.45
CA TYR A 303 42.22 -3.76 37.90
C TYR A 303 42.31 -5.19 38.32
N GLN A 304 43.28 -5.51 39.19
CA GLN A 304 43.60 -6.89 39.59
C GLN A 304 43.98 -6.96 41.06
N ASN A 305 43.29 -7.80 41.86
CA ASN A 305 43.63 -8.01 43.27
C ASN A 305 43.07 -9.34 43.79
N ASN A 306 43.70 -9.88 44.86
CA ASN A 306 43.17 -11.04 45.57
C ASN A 306 42.05 -10.67 46.58
N SER A 307 41.94 -9.40 46.96
CA SER A 307 40.89 -8.89 47.83
C SER A 307 39.92 -8.00 47.03
N PHE A 308 38.61 -8.27 47.12
CA PHE A 308 37.61 -7.50 46.45
C PHE A 308 37.57 -6.01 46.90
N SER A 309 37.80 -5.75 48.21
CA SER A 309 37.81 -4.39 48.76
C SER A 309 38.96 -3.52 48.21
N GLN A 310 40.02 -4.16 47.72
CA GLN A 310 41.19 -3.49 47.17
C GLN A 310 41.28 -3.61 45.64
N LEU A 311 40.28 -4.17 44.98
CA LEU A 311 40.31 -4.40 43.54
C LEU A 311 40.59 -3.12 42.74
N PHE A 312 39.96 -2.01 43.10
CA PHE A 312 40.10 -0.74 42.38
C PHE A 312 41.19 0.20 42.95
N SER A 313 42.02 -0.25 43.88
CA SER A 313 43.10 0.56 44.50
C SER A 313 44.23 0.88 43.51
N GLN A 314 44.47 0.00 42.56
CA GLN A 314 45.53 0.15 41.56
C GLN A 314 45.01 -0.28 40.19
N TYR A 315 45.35 0.45 39.14
CA TYR A 315 44.99 0.11 37.77
C TYR A 315 46.21 0.05 36.85
N TYR A 316 46.11 -0.75 35.82
CA TYR A 316 47.14 -0.96 34.82
C TYR A 316 46.59 -0.51 33.46
N PRO A 317 47.04 0.69 32.96
CA PRO A 317 46.54 1.21 31.70
C PRO A 317 47.21 0.52 30.52
N THR A 318 46.39 0.28 29.48
CA THR A 318 46.86 -0.22 28.19
C THR A 318 46.22 0.62 27.08
N SER A 319 47.02 1.08 26.14
CA SER A 319 46.50 1.80 24.96
C SER A 319 47.18 1.28 23.71
N LEU A 320 46.41 1.13 22.65
CA LEU A 320 46.89 0.65 21.36
C LEU A 320 46.19 1.31 20.20
N VAL A 321 46.86 1.38 19.07
CA VAL A 321 46.30 1.73 17.77
C VAL A 321 46.85 0.76 16.72
N GLY A 322 46.06 0.44 15.71
CA GLY A 322 46.48 -0.51 14.69
C GLY A 322 45.66 -0.49 13.44
N LEU A 323 46.14 -1.17 12.42
CA LEU A 323 45.42 -1.47 11.19
C LEU A 323 45.26 -2.97 11.06
N ARG A 324 44.02 -3.39 10.69
CA ARG A 324 43.75 -4.80 10.41
C ARG A 324 43.43 -4.94 8.93
N LEU A 325 44.25 -5.69 8.21
CA LEU A 325 44.03 -6.13 6.85
C LEU A 325 43.48 -7.57 6.88
N SER A 326 42.28 -7.77 6.32
CA SER A 326 41.70 -9.11 6.20
C SER A 326 41.60 -9.48 4.73
N VAL A 327 42.29 -10.53 4.30
CA VAL A 327 42.31 -11.04 2.92
C VAL A 327 41.68 -12.43 2.92
N PRO A 328 40.54 -12.63 2.28
CA PRO A 328 39.90 -13.94 2.21
C PRO A 328 40.62 -14.82 1.20
N ILE A 329 41.29 -15.89 1.64
CA ILE A 329 42.05 -16.79 0.77
C ILE A 329 41.18 -17.97 0.29
N ILE A 330 40.65 -18.77 1.21
CA ILE A 330 39.84 -19.96 0.92
C ILE A 330 38.56 -19.90 1.72
N SER A 331 37.43 -20.22 1.09
CA SER A 331 36.09 -20.22 1.71
C SER A 331 35.31 -21.52 1.42
N GLY A 332 35.99 -22.62 1.13
CA GLY A 332 35.35 -23.91 0.85
C GLY A 332 34.32 -23.86 -0.33
N GLY A 333 34.57 -23.01 -1.30
CA GLY A 333 33.67 -22.85 -2.47
C GLY A 333 32.45 -21.95 -2.23
N GLN A 334 32.12 -21.56 -0.99
CA GLN A 334 30.88 -20.80 -0.68
C GLN A 334 30.73 -19.52 -1.52
N ARG A 335 31.79 -18.71 -1.64
CA ARG A 335 31.76 -17.47 -2.44
C ARG A 335 31.50 -17.72 -3.92
N ILE A 336 32.09 -18.80 -4.47
CA ILE A 336 31.88 -19.17 -5.89
C ILE A 336 30.42 -19.50 -6.14
N TYR A 337 29.79 -20.29 -5.28
CA TYR A 337 28.39 -20.66 -5.41
C TYR A 337 27.44 -19.50 -5.14
N LYS A 338 27.75 -18.59 -4.19
CA LYS A 338 27.01 -17.33 -4.02
C LYS A 338 27.00 -16.50 -5.31
N ILE A 339 28.14 -16.38 -6.00
CA ILE A 339 28.23 -15.67 -7.30
C ILE A 339 27.44 -16.39 -8.39
N LYS A 340 27.52 -17.74 -8.46
CA LYS A 340 26.74 -18.52 -9.40
C LYS A 340 25.25 -18.32 -9.19
N ASN A 341 24.78 -18.42 -7.95
CA ASN A 341 23.37 -18.19 -7.60
C ASN A 341 22.93 -16.76 -7.93
N ALA A 342 23.71 -15.75 -7.53
CA ALA A 342 23.39 -14.36 -7.85
C ALA A 342 23.33 -14.08 -9.37
N ARG A 343 24.15 -14.76 -10.18
CA ARG A 343 24.08 -14.67 -11.64
C ARG A 343 22.77 -15.24 -12.18
N LEU A 344 22.32 -16.38 -11.63
CA LEU A 344 21.03 -16.98 -11.99
C LEU A 344 19.85 -16.08 -11.57
N GLU A 345 19.93 -15.41 -10.41
CA GLU A 345 18.91 -14.44 -9.99
C GLU A 345 18.85 -13.20 -10.93
N VAL A 346 19.98 -12.74 -11.46
CA VAL A 346 19.99 -11.69 -12.50
C VAL A 346 19.33 -12.18 -13.78
N GLN A 347 19.62 -13.41 -14.21
CA GLN A 347 19.01 -14.01 -15.39
C GLN A 347 17.49 -14.18 -15.20
N LYS A 348 17.07 -14.69 -14.05
CA LYS A 348 15.66 -14.81 -13.66
C LYS A 348 14.95 -13.46 -13.72
N SER A 349 15.54 -12.42 -13.12
CA SER A 349 14.95 -11.07 -13.14
C SER A 349 14.88 -10.46 -14.56
N ALA A 350 15.77 -10.86 -15.46
CA ALA A 350 15.67 -10.45 -16.86
C ALA A 350 14.49 -11.13 -17.58
N ASN A 351 14.26 -12.43 -17.32
CA ASN A 351 13.12 -13.17 -17.83
C ASN A 351 11.79 -12.60 -17.27
N ASP A 352 11.75 -12.29 -15.96
CA ASP A 352 10.59 -11.70 -15.30
C ASP A 352 10.25 -10.33 -15.90
N LEU A 353 11.28 -9.50 -16.21
CA LEU A 353 11.08 -8.19 -16.83
C LEU A 353 10.54 -8.31 -18.25
N ALA A 354 11.01 -9.27 -19.05
CA ALA A 354 10.49 -9.54 -20.39
C ALA A 354 9.04 -10.03 -20.35
N ASN A 355 8.72 -10.93 -19.42
CA ASN A 355 7.36 -11.40 -19.20
C ASN A 355 6.43 -10.27 -18.74
N LEU A 356 6.89 -9.41 -17.83
CA LEU A 356 6.15 -8.23 -17.37
C LEU A 356 5.85 -7.27 -18.54
N GLN A 357 6.80 -7.02 -19.42
CA GLN A 357 6.59 -6.20 -20.61
C GLN A 357 5.48 -6.79 -21.51
N ASN A 358 5.52 -8.10 -21.77
CA ASN A 358 4.49 -8.78 -22.57
C ASN A 358 3.12 -8.72 -21.85
N GLY A 359 3.09 -8.91 -20.53
CA GLY A 359 1.86 -8.81 -19.73
C GLY A 359 1.24 -7.40 -19.78
N ILE A 360 2.06 -6.35 -19.67
CA ILE A 360 1.59 -4.96 -19.80
C ILE A 360 1.05 -4.69 -21.20
N ASN A 361 1.71 -5.15 -22.26
CA ASN A 361 1.22 -4.98 -23.64
C ASN A 361 -0.12 -5.72 -23.85
N LEU A 362 -0.28 -6.91 -23.29
CA LEU A 362 -1.55 -7.64 -23.31
C LEU A 362 -2.64 -6.87 -22.56
N GLU A 363 -2.36 -6.36 -21.33
CA GLU A 363 -3.28 -5.56 -20.54
C GLU A 363 -3.74 -4.30 -21.29
N ILE A 364 -2.82 -3.60 -21.97
CA ILE A 364 -3.13 -2.43 -22.80
C ILE A 364 -4.11 -2.79 -23.93
N ASN A 365 -3.83 -3.87 -24.67
CA ASN A 365 -4.69 -4.30 -25.77
C ASN A 365 -6.08 -4.72 -25.27
N GLN A 366 -6.14 -5.47 -24.19
CA GLN A 366 -7.40 -5.88 -23.55
C GLN A 366 -8.20 -4.68 -23.06
N ALA A 367 -7.55 -3.72 -22.38
CA ALA A 367 -8.22 -2.53 -21.88
C ALA A 367 -8.77 -1.65 -23.00
N LYS A 368 -8.05 -1.53 -24.13
CA LYS A 368 -8.54 -0.83 -25.34
C LYS A 368 -9.77 -1.50 -25.93
N THR A 369 -9.70 -2.82 -26.14
CA THR A 369 -10.82 -3.58 -26.69
C THR A 369 -12.06 -3.46 -25.81
N ASN A 370 -11.90 -3.62 -24.48
CA ASN A 370 -13.01 -3.49 -23.53
C ASN A 370 -13.60 -2.07 -23.53
N PHE A 371 -12.76 -1.04 -23.62
CA PHE A 371 -13.25 0.36 -23.65
C PHE A 371 -14.03 0.65 -24.93
N LEU A 372 -13.55 0.20 -26.10
CA LEU A 372 -14.27 0.37 -27.38
C LEU A 372 -15.61 -0.36 -27.36
N ASN A 373 -15.62 -1.62 -26.92
CA ASN A 373 -16.85 -2.40 -26.78
C ASN A 373 -17.84 -1.72 -25.81
N GLY A 374 -17.33 -1.19 -24.69
CA GLY A 374 -18.12 -0.46 -23.72
C GLY A 374 -18.78 0.79 -24.33
N LEU A 375 -18.02 1.60 -25.07
CA LEU A 375 -18.55 2.79 -25.74
C LEU A 375 -19.66 2.44 -26.75
N GLN A 376 -19.43 1.42 -27.58
CA GLN A 376 -20.42 0.97 -28.55
C GLN A 376 -21.67 0.43 -27.87
N SER A 377 -21.52 -0.34 -26.79
CA SER A 377 -22.63 -0.84 -25.99
C SER A 377 -23.42 0.32 -25.38
N LEU A 378 -22.75 1.28 -24.77
CA LEU A 378 -23.37 2.46 -24.15
C LEU A 378 -24.22 3.24 -25.17
N GLU A 379 -23.68 3.50 -26.36
CA GLU A 379 -24.41 4.21 -27.42
C GLU A 379 -25.64 3.43 -27.88
N ASN A 380 -25.50 2.11 -28.06
CA ASN A 380 -26.64 1.26 -28.45
C ASN A 380 -27.72 1.21 -27.36
N GLN A 381 -27.34 1.05 -26.08
CA GLN A 381 -28.32 1.00 -24.99
C GLN A 381 -28.99 2.34 -24.77
N LYS A 382 -28.31 3.45 -24.99
CA LYS A 382 -28.90 4.78 -24.96
C LYS A 382 -29.96 4.92 -26.04
N ARG A 383 -29.67 4.51 -27.28
CA ARG A 383 -30.68 4.52 -28.38
C ARG A 383 -31.87 3.62 -28.07
N ASN A 384 -31.63 2.43 -27.55
CA ASN A 384 -32.71 1.49 -27.15
C ASN A 384 -33.60 2.08 -26.07
N MET A 385 -33.00 2.76 -25.06
CA MET A 385 -33.76 3.44 -24.02
C MET A 385 -34.67 4.57 -24.62
N GLU A 386 -34.13 5.39 -25.53
CA GLU A 386 -34.93 6.45 -26.16
C GLU A 386 -36.08 5.87 -27.05
N LEU A 387 -35.80 4.79 -27.79
CA LEU A 387 -36.84 4.09 -28.55
C LEU A 387 -37.89 3.49 -27.61
N SER A 388 -37.53 2.89 -26.48
CA SER A 388 -38.50 2.35 -25.51
C SER A 388 -39.35 3.44 -24.87
N LYS A 389 -38.78 4.63 -24.63
CA LYS A 389 -39.56 5.81 -24.18
C LYS A 389 -40.65 6.20 -25.22
N GLU A 390 -40.27 6.22 -26.50
CA GLU A 390 -41.21 6.57 -27.56
C GLU A 390 -42.29 5.50 -27.76
N VAL A 391 -41.91 4.19 -27.71
CA VAL A 391 -42.89 3.09 -27.73
C VAL A 391 -43.90 3.24 -26.60
N LEU A 392 -43.42 3.50 -25.39
CA LEU A 392 -44.31 3.72 -24.24
C LEU A 392 -45.22 4.92 -24.44
N ARG A 393 -44.70 6.03 -24.95
CA ARG A 393 -45.50 7.23 -25.24
C ARG A 393 -46.64 6.92 -26.23
N ILE A 394 -46.32 6.23 -27.33
CA ILE A 394 -47.29 5.85 -28.34
C ILE A 394 -48.34 4.88 -27.79
N SER A 395 -47.91 3.85 -27.03
CA SER A 395 -48.81 2.87 -26.42
C SER A 395 -49.80 3.52 -25.45
N LYS A 396 -49.33 4.52 -24.65
CA LYS A 396 -50.22 5.31 -23.78
C LYS A 396 -51.24 6.11 -24.56
N VAL A 397 -50.82 6.82 -25.61
CA VAL A 397 -51.75 7.59 -26.46
C VAL A 397 -52.80 6.70 -27.11
N LYS A 398 -52.42 5.52 -27.65
CA LYS A 398 -53.37 4.55 -28.21
C LYS A 398 -54.36 4.04 -27.17
N TYR A 399 -53.87 3.76 -25.96
CA TYR A 399 -54.75 3.31 -24.87
C TYR A 399 -55.74 4.38 -24.44
N GLU A 400 -55.28 5.63 -24.29
CA GLU A 400 -56.14 6.77 -23.97
C GLU A 400 -57.20 7.08 -25.06
N GLN A 401 -56.89 6.75 -26.32
CA GLN A 401 -57.83 6.89 -27.44
C GLN A 401 -58.74 5.65 -27.64
N GLY A 402 -58.59 4.63 -26.78
CA GLY A 402 -59.42 3.40 -26.85
C GLY A 402 -59.06 2.43 -27.98
N VAL A 403 -57.93 2.64 -28.69
CA VAL A 403 -57.46 1.78 -29.79
C VAL A 403 -56.29 0.89 -29.42
N GLY A 404 -55.80 0.98 -28.17
CA GLY A 404 -54.72 0.13 -27.58
C GLY A 404 -55.21 -0.61 -26.36
N SER A 405 -54.41 -1.65 -25.93
CA SER A 405 -54.73 -2.44 -24.74
C SER A 405 -53.87 -2.03 -23.55
N SER A 406 -54.35 -2.25 -22.32
CA SER A 406 -53.58 -2.12 -21.08
C SER A 406 -52.34 -3.04 -21.08
N LEU A 407 -52.44 -4.21 -21.73
CA LEU A 407 -51.32 -5.14 -21.90
C LEU A 407 -50.17 -4.52 -22.71
N GLU A 408 -50.48 -3.78 -23.80
CA GLU A 408 -49.46 -3.07 -24.59
C GLU A 408 -48.75 -2.01 -23.77
N VAL A 409 -49.47 -1.25 -22.95
CA VAL A 409 -48.88 -0.24 -22.06
C VAL A 409 -47.97 -0.90 -21.00
N THR A 410 -48.44 -1.98 -20.35
CA THR A 410 -47.68 -2.69 -19.35
C THR A 410 -46.41 -3.32 -19.93
N ALA A 411 -46.47 -3.89 -21.13
CA ALA A 411 -45.34 -4.43 -21.86
C ALA A 411 -44.33 -3.31 -22.21
N ALA A 412 -44.80 -2.15 -22.65
CA ALA A 412 -43.95 -1.01 -22.96
C ALA A 412 -43.29 -0.40 -21.71
N GLU A 413 -43.98 -0.35 -20.55
CA GLU A 413 -43.38 0.05 -19.25
C GLU A 413 -42.26 -0.91 -18.83
N THR A 414 -42.51 -2.22 -18.99
CA THR A 414 -41.48 -3.24 -18.67
C THR A 414 -40.26 -3.13 -19.59
N SER A 415 -40.48 -2.95 -20.90
CA SER A 415 -39.41 -2.78 -21.88
C SER A 415 -38.62 -1.50 -21.64
N LEU A 416 -39.26 -0.39 -21.25
CA LEU A 416 -38.52 0.84 -20.85
C LEU A 416 -37.68 0.61 -19.61
N LYS A 417 -38.21 -0.03 -18.58
CA LYS A 417 -37.48 -0.36 -17.38
C LYS A 417 -36.22 -1.22 -17.69
N GLU A 418 -36.36 -2.27 -18.50
CA GLU A 418 -35.27 -3.11 -18.92
C GLU A 418 -34.19 -2.34 -19.71
N SER A 419 -34.61 -1.50 -20.67
CA SER A 419 -33.65 -0.70 -21.44
C SER A 419 -32.97 0.37 -20.62
N GLN A 420 -33.59 0.94 -19.59
CA GLN A 420 -32.96 1.82 -18.60
C GLN A 420 -31.91 1.08 -17.77
N ASN A 421 -32.24 -0.10 -17.28
CA ASN A 421 -31.27 -0.92 -16.53
C ASN A 421 -30.05 -1.29 -17.40
N ASN A 422 -30.28 -1.68 -18.65
CA ASN A 422 -29.22 -1.98 -19.60
C ASN A 422 -28.35 -0.75 -19.90
N TYR A 423 -28.94 0.44 -20.03
CA TYR A 423 -28.22 1.69 -20.19
C TYR A 423 -27.35 2.02 -18.98
N ILE A 424 -27.88 1.89 -17.75
CA ILE A 424 -27.14 2.13 -16.50
C ILE A 424 -25.95 1.18 -16.38
N ASN A 425 -26.15 -0.10 -16.69
CA ASN A 425 -25.06 -1.11 -16.67
C ASN A 425 -23.98 -0.77 -17.71
N ALA A 426 -24.36 -0.44 -18.94
CA ALA A 426 -23.43 -0.08 -19.99
C ALA A 426 -22.64 1.20 -19.67
N LEU A 427 -23.30 2.17 -19.01
CA LEU A 427 -22.67 3.41 -18.53
C LEU A 427 -21.63 3.11 -17.45
N TYR A 428 -21.98 2.30 -16.46
CA TYR A 428 -21.05 1.87 -15.41
C TYR A 428 -19.83 1.14 -15.99
N GLU A 429 -20.08 0.15 -16.85
CA GLU A 429 -19.01 -0.61 -17.51
C GLU A 429 -18.08 0.29 -18.34
N SER A 430 -18.63 1.25 -19.07
CA SER A 430 -17.84 2.19 -19.88
C SER A 430 -16.93 3.07 -19.01
N LEU A 431 -17.43 3.55 -17.87
CA LEU A 431 -16.65 4.34 -16.91
C LEU A 431 -15.52 3.50 -16.28
N ILE A 432 -15.82 2.28 -15.86
CA ILE A 432 -14.81 1.35 -15.31
C ILE A 432 -13.75 0.98 -16.35
N ASN A 433 -14.17 0.73 -17.60
CA ASN A 433 -13.27 0.42 -18.70
C ASN A 433 -12.36 1.61 -19.03
N LYS A 434 -12.86 2.87 -18.92
CA LYS A 434 -12.04 4.07 -19.05
C LYS A 434 -10.96 4.14 -17.96
N VAL A 435 -11.32 3.92 -16.69
CA VAL A 435 -10.35 3.90 -15.58
C VAL A 435 -9.29 2.81 -15.81
N ASN A 436 -9.70 1.61 -16.25
CA ASN A 436 -8.79 0.52 -16.54
C ASN A 436 -7.86 0.85 -17.72
N LEU A 437 -8.35 1.54 -18.75
CA LEU A 437 -7.55 1.98 -19.90
C LEU A 437 -6.54 3.05 -19.48
N ASP A 438 -6.95 4.05 -18.71
CA ASP A 438 -6.05 5.11 -18.20
C ASP A 438 -4.95 4.50 -17.32
N ARG A 439 -5.30 3.51 -16.47
CA ARG A 439 -4.31 2.72 -15.72
C ARG A 439 -3.36 1.95 -16.65
N ALA A 440 -3.90 1.22 -17.63
CA ALA A 440 -3.10 0.40 -18.55
C ALA A 440 -2.10 1.24 -19.35
N LEU A 441 -2.48 2.46 -19.73
CA LEU A 441 -1.64 3.42 -20.44
C LEU A 441 -0.69 4.23 -19.54
N GLY A 442 -0.79 4.06 -18.20
CA GLY A 442 0.03 4.82 -17.25
C GLY A 442 -0.33 6.30 -17.17
N ARG A 443 -1.60 6.65 -17.40
CA ARG A 443 -2.11 8.04 -17.44
C ARG A 443 -2.81 8.47 -16.15
N ILE A 444 -2.85 7.62 -15.12
CA ILE A 444 -3.44 7.98 -13.83
C ILE A 444 -2.54 9.02 -13.16
N ASN A 445 -3.08 10.20 -12.92
CA ASN A 445 -2.41 11.28 -12.17
C ASN A 445 -2.42 10.96 -10.67
N TYR A 446 -1.27 11.22 -9.98
CA TYR A 446 -1.06 10.98 -8.55
C TYR A 446 -0.20 12.07 -7.90
#